data_25a997f4546aa52335f739b9c0a12fb5
#
_entry.id   25a997f4546aa52335f739b9c0a12fb5
#
_cell.length_a   1.000
_cell.length_b   1.000
_cell.length_c   1.000
_cell.angle_alpha   90.00
_cell.angle_beta   90.00
_cell.angle_gamma   90.00
#
_symmetry.space_group_name_H-M   'P 1'
#
loop_
_entity.id
_entity.type
_entity.pdbx_description
1 polymer ?
#
loop_
_entity_poly.entity_id
_entity_poly.type
_entity_poly.pdbx_seq_one_letter_code
_entity_poly.pdbx_strand_id
1 'polypeptide(L)'
;HGQAVLEQLHDFTPSLSYNLDEYVRFNTVREAFVEFVMGVRVSKADGATIIRILQDDVKRFSSLKALVLIDGVPIEDHDAVLDYNARLLHYIHQYSGRYTFGGKLYDGIISMITHRGTLPGLRLDENSQLFAYEFPQNRPDFTAPVYDSEEQLHSRIPDFRHTLYWNPDITAATNTVSFYTSDMKGTYVATLQGINSKGECVQVQGEFVVR
;
A
#
# COMPACT_ATOMS: atom_id res chain seq x y z
N HIS A 1 9.82 -3.95 0.92
CA HIS A 1 8.96 -2.99 0.21
C HIS A 1 7.47 -3.37 0.22
N GLY A 2 7.10 -4.68 0.16
CA GLY A 2 5.71 -5.12 0.19
C GLY A 2 5.00 -4.93 1.53
N GLN A 3 5.68 -5.12 2.64
CA GLN A 3 5.10 -5.00 3.99
C GLN A 3 4.61 -3.58 4.31
N ALA A 4 5.39 -2.56 3.98
CA ALA A 4 5.02 -1.16 4.23
C ALA A 4 3.78 -0.71 3.44
N VAL A 5 3.55 -1.26 2.24
CA VAL A 5 2.37 -0.95 1.43
C VAL A 5 1.11 -1.61 2.00
N LEU A 6 1.20 -2.83 2.53
CA LEU A 6 0.06 -3.52 3.17
C LEU A 6 -0.34 -2.89 4.51
N GLU A 7 0.63 -2.39 5.29
CA GLU A 7 0.36 -1.62 6.51
C GLU A 7 -0.29 -0.26 6.21
N GLN A 8 0.06 0.39 5.10
CA GLN A 8 -0.52 1.68 4.69
C GLN A 8 -1.94 1.59 4.12
N LEU A 9 -2.37 0.41 3.62
CA LEU A 9 -3.75 0.21 3.16
C LEU A 9 -4.76 0.10 4.30
N HIS A 10 -4.29 -0.09 5.54
CA HIS A 10 -5.11 -0.22 6.73
C HIS A 10 -4.87 0.94 7.69
N ASP A 11 -5.47 2.09 7.43
CA ASP A 11 -5.55 3.22 8.39
C ASP A 11 -6.32 2.84 9.68
N PHE A 12 -6.75 1.58 9.80
CA PHE A 12 -7.54 1.07 10.92
C PHE A 12 -6.69 0.19 11.83
N THR A 13 -6.77 0.45 13.11
CA THR A 13 -6.20 -0.45 14.13
C THR A 13 -7.00 -1.75 14.17
N PRO A 14 -6.38 -2.93 14.03
CA PRO A 14 -7.10 -4.19 14.14
C PRO A 14 -7.68 -4.38 15.56
N SER A 15 -8.88 -4.92 15.63
CA SER A 15 -9.51 -5.32 16.91
C SER A 15 -8.73 -6.46 17.59
N LEU A 16 -8.23 -7.39 16.79
CA LEU A 16 -7.37 -8.50 17.23
C LEU A 16 -6.26 -8.71 16.17
N SER A 17 -5.07 -9.03 16.67
CA SER A 17 -3.89 -9.30 15.83
C SER A 17 -3.14 -10.51 16.36
N TYR A 18 -2.79 -11.42 15.45
CA TYR A 18 -2.07 -12.66 15.76
C TYR A 18 -0.83 -12.75 14.89
N ASN A 19 0.34 -12.87 15.53
CA ASN A 19 1.59 -13.21 14.87
C ASN A 19 1.74 -14.74 14.89
N LEU A 20 1.63 -15.40 13.74
CA LEU A 20 1.64 -16.85 13.65
C LEU A 20 3.00 -17.48 13.96
N ASP A 21 4.06 -16.71 13.88
CA ASP A 21 5.41 -17.20 14.22
C ASP A 21 5.59 -17.42 15.73
N GLU A 22 4.71 -16.86 16.56
CA GLU A 22 4.70 -17.03 18.03
C GLU A 22 3.91 -18.25 18.48
N TYR A 23 3.19 -18.90 17.57
CA TYR A 23 2.34 -20.06 17.86
C TYR A 23 2.87 -21.34 17.25
N VAL A 24 2.32 -22.48 17.70
CA VAL A 24 2.56 -23.77 17.05
C VAL A 24 2.08 -23.69 15.60
N ARG A 25 2.93 -24.15 14.67
CA ARG A 25 2.63 -24.06 13.23
C ARG A 25 1.55 -25.07 12.84
N PHE A 26 0.40 -24.55 12.45
CA PHE A 26 -0.72 -25.30 11.90
C PHE A 26 -0.52 -25.57 10.41
N ASN A 27 -1.17 -26.64 9.91
CA ASN A 27 -1.11 -26.94 8.49
C ASN A 27 -2.12 -26.11 7.68
N THR A 28 -3.28 -25.84 8.25
CA THR A 28 -4.37 -25.13 7.56
C THR A 28 -4.86 -23.94 8.40
N VAL A 29 -5.46 -22.97 7.72
CA VAL A 29 -6.14 -21.84 8.37
C VAL A 29 -7.32 -22.33 9.21
N ARG A 30 -7.98 -23.39 8.78
CA ARG A 30 -9.07 -24.04 9.54
C ARG A 30 -8.61 -24.46 10.94
N GLU A 31 -7.45 -25.13 11.03
CA GLU A 31 -6.87 -25.51 12.32
C GLU A 31 -6.54 -24.29 13.17
N ALA A 32 -5.93 -23.28 12.58
CA ALA A 32 -5.59 -22.03 13.27
C ALA A 32 -6.86 -21.33 13.83
N PHE A 33 -7.94 -21.27 13.07
CA PHE A 33 -9.19 -20.65 13.50
C PHE A 33 -9.88 -21.42 14.64
N VAL A 34 -9.72 -22.73 14.70
CA VAL A 34 -10.31 -23.55 15.78
C VAL A 34 -9.47 -23.45 17.05
N GLU A 35 -8.15 -23.44 16.93
CA GLU A 35 -7.26 -23.62 18.08
C GLU A 35 -6.93 -22.31 18.81
N PHE A 36 -6.73 -21.20 18.11
CA PHE A 36 -6.25 -19.99 18.79
C PHE A 36 -6.86 -18.66 18.31
N VAL A 37 -7.42 -18.59 17.09
CA VAL A 37 -7.99 -17.33 16.58
C VAL A 37 -9.36 -17.11 17.20
N MET A 38 -9.41 -16.25 18.21
CA MET A 38 -10.66 -15.97 18.93
C MET A 38 -11.63 -15.15 18.07
N GLY A 39 -12.93 -15.31 18.36
CA GLY A 39 -13.98 -14.50 17.74
C GLY A 39 -14.28 -14.83 16.28
N VAL A 40 -13.74 -15.92 15.74
CA VAL A 40 -14.07 -16.42 14.40
C VAL A 40 -15.05 -17.59 14.51
N ARG A 41 -16.06 -17.59 13.66
CA ARG A 41 -17.01 -18.71 13.51
C ARG A 41 -17.07 -19.13 12.05
N VAL A 42 -16.89 -20.42 11.82
CA VAL A 42 -17.10 -21.07 10.53
C VAL A 42 -18.44 -21.80 10.58
N SER A 43 -19.29 -21.59 9.59
CA SER A 43 -20.60 -22.24 9.47
C SER A 43 -20.95 -22.49 8.01
N LYS A 44 -21.92 -23.36 7.75
CA LYS A 44 -22.50 -23.55 6.42
C LYS A 44 -23.84 -22.83 6.34
N ALA A 45 -24.07 -22.10 5.25
CA ALA A 45 -25.35 -21.52 4.91
C ALA A 45 -25.55 -21.64 3.38
N ASP A 46 -26.71 -22.11 2.97
CA ASP A 46 -27.07 -22.32 1.55
C ASP A 46 -26.04 -23.15 0.76
N GLY A 47 -25.46 -24.15 1.43
CA GLY A 47 -24.45 -25.03 0.83
C GLY A 47 -23.02 -24.45 0.77
N ALA A 48 -22.84 -23.17 1.07
CA ALA A 48 -21.56 -22.50 1.08
C ALA A 48 -20.97 -22.38 2.49
N THR A 49 -19.66 -22.43 2.61
CA THR A 49 -18.96 -22.15 3.86
C THR A 49 -18.87 -20.64 4.07
N ILE A 50 -19.22 -20.20 5.28
CA ILE A 50 -19.22 -18.78 5.64
C ILE A 50 -18.39 -18.58 6.90
N ILE A 51 -17.44 -17.66 6.82
CA ILE A 51 -16.65 -17.18 7.95
C ILE A 51 -17.30 -15.89 8.47
N ARG A 52 -17.47 -15.82 9.79
CA ARG A 52 -17.99 -14.66 10.50
C ARG A 52 -17.08 -14.30 11.64
N ILE A 53 -17.03 -13.01 11.99
CA ILE A 53 -16.33 -12.56 13.18
C ILE A 53 -17.30 -11.99 14.21
N LEU A 54 -16.89 -12.08 15.47
CA LEU A 54 -17.59 -11.50 16.58
C LEU A 54 -17.51 -9.96 16.49
N GLN A 55 -18.67 -9.31 16.55
CA GLN A 55 -18.71 -7.85 16.57
C GLN A 55 -18.50 -7.32 17.98
N ASP A 56 -17.56 -6.41 18.15
CA ASP A 56 -17.13 -5.91 19.46
C ASP A 56 -18.21 -5.10 20.17
N ASP A 57 -19.00 -4.34 19.41
CA ASP A 57 -20.06 -3.45 19.91
C ASP A 57 -21.24 -4.22 20.47
N VAL A 58 -21.68 -5.29 19.79
CA VAL A 58 -22.86 -6.06 20.16
C VAL A 58 -22.56 -7.42 20.79
N LYS A 59 -21.28 -7.81 20.84
CA LYS A 59 -20.81 -9.12 21.33
C LYS A 59 -21.57 -10.31 20.71
N ARG A 60 -21.91 -10.21 19.43
CA ARG A 60 -22.63 -11.23 18.66
C ARG A 60 -21.99 -11.44 17.30
N PHE A 61 -22.19 -12.65 16.77
CA PHE A 61 -21.87 -12.94 15.37
C PHE A 61 -22.99 -12.39 14.47
N SER A 62 -22.61 -11.62 13.47
CA SER A 62 -23.54 -11.09 12.49
C SER A 62 -24.09 -12.18 11.57
N SER A 63 -25.21 -11.85 10.89
CA SER A 63 -25.73 -12.67 9.77
C SER A 63 -24.88 -12.55 8.51
N LEU A 64 -24.19 -11.42 8.33
CA LEU A 64 -23.33 -11.20 7.16
C LEU A 64 -21.99 -11.92 7.34
N LYS A 65 -21.38 -12.28 6.22
CA LYS A 65 -20.03 -12.86 6.18
C LYS A 65 -18.97 -11.80 6.42
N ALA A 66 -17.81 -12.23 6.89
CA ALA A 66 -16.60 -11.39 6.91
C ALA A 66 -16.02 -11.24 5.50
N LEU A 67 -15.42 -10.09 5.21
CA LEU A 67 -14.53 -9.93 4.08
C LEU A 67 -13.18 -10.57 4.43
N VAL A 68 -12.75 -11.54 3.65
CA VAL A 68 -11.46 -12.21 3.87
C VAL A 68 -10.48 -11.75 2.82
N LEU A 69 -9.32 -11.27 3.28
CA LEU A 69 -8.22 -10.82 2.44
C LEU A 69 -7.00 -11.71 2.70
N ILE A 70 -6.27 -12.07 1.65
CA ILE A 70 -4.91 -12.63 1.73
C ILE A 70 -4.00 -11.70 0.96
N ASP A 71 -2.98 -11.14 1.61
CA ASP A 71 -2.08 -10.13 1.04
C ASP A 71 -2.82 -8.97 0.35
N GLY A 72 -3.95 -8.53 0.93
CA GLY A 72 -4.79 -7.46 0.41
C GLY A 72 -5.76 -7.87 -0.71
N VAL A 73 -5.71 -9.11 -1.18
CA VAL A 73 -6.61 -9.61 -2.23
C VAL A 73 -7.85 -10.26 -1.61
N PRO A 74 -9.07 -9.84 -1.98
CA PRO A 74 -10.29 -10.43 -1.46
C PRO A 74 -10.51 -11.84 -2.01
N ILE A 75 -10.78 -12.79 -1.10
CA ILE A 75 -11.06 -14.17 -1.43
C ILE A 75 -12.51 -14.48 -1.06
N GLU A 76 -13.34 -14.68 -2.08
CA GLU A 76 -14.77 -14.95 -1.91
C GLU A 76 -15.06 -16.40 -1.52
N ASP A 77 -14.21 -17.34 -1.94
CA ASP A 77 -14.29 -18.75 -1.59
C ASP A 77 -13.69 -19.00 -0.21
N HIS A 78 -14.55 -19.10 0.80
CA HIS A 78 -14.12 -19.34 2.16
C HIS A 78 -13.63 -20.77 2.41
N ASP A 79 -13.95 -21.74 1.56
CA ASP A 79 -13.36 -23.08 1.66
C ASP A 79 -11.90 -23.05 1.21
N ALA A 80 -11.58 -22.35 0.14
CA ALA A 80 -10.19 -22.13 -0.29
C ALA A 80 -9.36 -21.40 0.78
N VAL A 81 -9.97 -20.44 1.49
CA VAL A 81 -9.33 -19.78 2.64
C VAL A 81 -9.02 -20.76 3.77
N LEU A 82 -9.99 -21.59 4.16
CA LEU A 82 -9.84 -22.52 5.27
C LEU A 82 -8.82 -23.63 4.99
N ASP A 83 -8.70 -24.04 3.73
CA ASP A 83 -7.76 -25.06 3.29
C ASP A 83 -6.37 -24.47 2.96
N TYR A 84 -6.24 -23.13 3.03
CA TYR A 84 -4.96 -22.46 2.78
C TYR A 84 -3.90 -22.87 3.80
N ASN A 85 -2.66 -22.98 3.34
CA ASN A 85 -1.52 -23.41 4.19
C ASN A 85 -1.17 -22.31 5.20
N ALA A 86 -1.50 -22.52 6.46
CA ALA A 86 -1.25 -21.57 7.54
C ALA A 86 0.26 -21.29 7.77
N ARG A 87 1.15 -22.20 7.36
CA ARG A 87 2.61 -22.00 7.48
C ARG A 87 3.15 -20.90 6.60
N LEU A 88 2.38 -20.48 5.59
CA LEU A 88 2.75 -19.37 4.72
C LEU A 88 2.38 -18.01 5.31
N LEU A 89 1.50 -18.00 6.33
CA LEU A 89 1.02 -16.79 6.98
C LEU A 89 2.00 -16.29 8.03
N HIS A 90 2.14 -14.98 8.12
CA HIS A 90 2.86 -14.26 9.16
C HIS A 90 1.88 -13.65 10.16
N TYR A 91 0.86 -12.92 9.67
CA TYR A 91 -0.14 -12.28 10.51
C TYR A 91 -1.56 -12.64 10.12
N ILE A 92 -2.45 -12.65 11.12
CA ILE A 92 -3.89 -12.59 10.96
C ILE A 92 -4.41 -11.40 11.76
N HIS A 93 -5.02 -10.44 11.08
CA HIS A 93 -5.67 -9.28 11.69
C HIS A 93 -7.18 -9.38 11.54
N GLN A 94 -7.90 -9.02 12.58
CA GLN A 94 -9.35 -8.93 12.55
C GLN A 94 -9.77 -7.48 12.79
N TYR A 95 -10.75 -7.04 12.02
CA TYR A 95 -11.36 -5.72 12.16
C TYR A 95 -12.86 -5.91 12.32
N SER A 96 -13.40 -5.59 13.50
CA SER A 96 -14.84 -5.57 13.74
C SER A 96 -15.46 -4.32 13.12
N GLY A 97 -16.76 -4.40 12.83
CA GLY A 97 -17.51 -3.30 12.22
C GLY A 97 -18.07 -3.67 10.84
N ARG A 98 -18.84 -2.75 10.30
CA ARG A 98 -19.52 -2.95 9.00
C ARG A 98 -18.74 -2.25 7.90
N TYR A 99 -18.49 -2.98 6.82
CA TYR A 99 -17.70 -2.51 5.68
C TYR A 99 -18.45 -2.76 4.37
N THR A 100 -18.27 -1.85 3.42
CA THR A 100 -18.76 -2.00 2.04
C THR A 100 -17.56 -2.20 1.12
N PHE A 101 -17.57 -3.29 0.37
CA PHE A 101 -16.54 -3.57 -0.62
C PHE A 101 -17.17 -4.16 -1.89
N GLY A 102 -16.85 -3.63 -3.07
CA GLY A 102 -17.39 -4.09 -4.35
C GLY A 102 -18.93 -4.04 -4.42
N GLY A 103 -19.57 -3.09 -3.73
CA GLY A 103 -21.03 -2.98 -3.65
C GLY A 103 -21.71 -4.01 -2.74
N LYS A 104 -20.94 -4.86 -2.04
CA LYS A 104 -21.43 -5.83 -1.06
C LYS A 104 -21.14 -5.34 0.35
N LEU A 105 -22.01 -5.72 1.30
CA LEU A 105 -21.86 -5.46 2.73
C LEU A 105 -21.24 -6.66 3.44
N TYR A 106 -20.29 -6.37 4.34
CA TYR A 106 -19.60 -7.33 5.17
C TYR A 106 -19.62 -6.88 6.64
N ASP A 107 -19.74 -7.80 7.56
CA ASP A 107 -19.60 -7.50 8.98
C ASP A 107 -18.26 -8.07 9.48
N GLY A 108 -17.25 -7.21 9.35
CA GLY A 108 -15.88 -7.47 9.71
C GLY A 108 -14.96 -7.82 8.55
N ILE A 109 -13.66 -7.65 8.80
CA ILE A 109 -12.59 -8.02 7.88
C ILE A 109 -11.63 -8.98 8.58
N ILE A 110 -11.19 -10.02 7.90
CA ILE A 110 -10.07 -10.86 8.28
C ILE A 110 -8.98 -10.63 7.23
N SER A 111 -7.89 -10.00 7.62
CA SER A 111 -6.73 -9.76 6.77
C SER A 111 -5.61 -10.70 7.16
N MET A 112 -5.23 -11.57 6.25
CA MET A 112 -4.13 -12.51 6.40
C MET A 112 -2.95 -12.02 5.57
N ILE A 113 -1.78 -11.96 6.19
CA ILE A 113 -0.56 -11.48 5.57
C ILE A 113 0.43 -12.64 5.51
N THR A 114 0.91 -12.95 4.30
CA THR A 114 1.92 -13.99 4.11
C THR A 114 3.33 -13.42 4.33
N HIS A 115 4.30 -14.30 4.61
CA HIS A 115 5.71 -13.89 4.72
C HIS A 115 6.25 -13.24 3.44
N ARG A 116 5.67 -13.56 2.27
CA ARG A 116 6.12 -13.05 0.97
C ARG A 116 5.31 -11.88 0.45
N GLY A 117 4.07 -11.69 0.91
CA GLY A 117 3.17 -10.65 0.40
C GLY A 117 2.75 -10.82 -1.08
N THR A 118 2.78 -12.06 -1.60
CA THR A 118 2.55 -12.36 -3.03
C THR A 118 1.58 -13.51 -3.27
N LEU A 119 0.66 -13.76 -2.34
CA LEU A 119 -0.33 -14.84 -2.41
C LEU A 119 0.29 -16.23 -2.71
N PRO A 120 1.35 -16.66 -2.02
CA PRO A 120 2.00 -17.92 -2.34
C PRO A 120 1.03 -19.10 -2.11
N GLY A 121 0.95 -20.00 -3.08
CA GLY A 121 0.19 -21.26 -2.95
C GLY A 121 -1.33 -21.14 -2.98
N LEU A 122 -1.89 -19.97 -3.25
CA LEU A 122 -3.33 -19.82 -3.46
C LEU A 122 -3.72 -20.48 -4.80
N ARG A 123 -4.67 -21.40 -4.75
CA ARG A 123 -5.28 -21.94 -5.96
C ARG A 123 -6.35 -20.96 -6.43
N LEU A 124 -6.12 -20.36 -7.58
CA LEU A 124 -7.15 -19.59 -8.26
C LEU A 124 -8.15 -20.54 -8.92
N ASP A 125 -9.40 -20.12 -9.04
CA ASP A 125 -10.38 -20.86 -9.80
C ASP A 125 -10.03 -20.84 -11.31
N GLU A 126 -10.69 -21.71 -12.10
CA GLU A 126 -10.40 -21.85 -13.53
C GLU A 126 -10.68 -20.57 -14.34
N ASN A 127 -11.47 -19.65 -13.79
CA ASN A 127 -11.84 -18.39 -14.43
C ASN A 127 -11.01 -17.21 -13.95
N SER A 128 -10.08 -17.43 -13.01
CA SER A 128 -9.21 -16.40 -12.43
C SER A 128 -7.81 -16.48 -13.02
N GLN A 129 -7.26 -15.33 -13.40
CA GLN A 129 -5.89 -15.22 -13.88
C GLN A 129 -5.15 -14.11 -13.14
N LEU A 130 -3.92 -14.40 -12.69
CA LEU A 130 -3.05 -13.43 -12.07
C LEU A 130 -2.21 -12.74 -13.13
N PHE A 131 -2.33 -11.42 -13.21
CA PHE A 131 -1.48 -10.57 -14.06
C PHE A 131 -0.59 -9.70 -13.20
N ALA A 132 0.68 -9.64 -13.54
CA ALA A 132 1.55 -8.57 -13.07
C ALA A 132 1.20 -7.31 -13.88
N TYR A 133 0.45 -6.39 -13.28
CA TYR A 133 0.04 -5.15 -13.93
C TYR A 133 0.87 -3.99 -13.39
N GLU A 134 1.63 -3.38 -14.29
CA GLU A 134 2.29 -2.11 -14.01
C GLU A 134 1.37 -0.97 -14.45
N PHE A 135 0.90 -0.18 -13.50
CA PHE A 135 0.15 1.02 -13.83
C PHE A 135 1.04 2.00 -14.58
N PRO A 136 0.58 2.54 -15.73
CA PRO A 136 1.27 3.64 -16.37
C PRO A 136 1.34 4.80 -15.37
N GLN A 137 2.53 5.06 -14.87
CA GLN A 137 2.76 6.27 -14.08
C GLN A 137 2.98 7.42 -15.04
N ASN A 138 2.14 8.44 -14.95
CA ASN A 138 2.47 9.72 -15.57
C ASN A 138 3.78 10.19 -14.94
N ARG A 139 4.82 10.36 -15.75
CA ARG A 139 6.03 11.06 -15.29
C ARG A 139 5.56 12.43 -14.83
N PRO A 140 5.81 12.83 -13.59
CA PRO A 140 5.50 14.18 -13.16
C PRO A 140 6.43 15.13 -13.95
N ASP A 141 5.88 15.79 -14.95
CA ASP A 141 6.58 16.86 -15.65
C ASP A 141 6.64 18.07 -14.72
N PHE A 142 7.84 18.41 -14.32
CA PHE A 142 8.07 19.64 -13.57
C PHE A 142 8.12 20.80 -14.55
N THR A 143 7.07 21.60 -14.55
CA THR A 143 7.01 22.83 -15.32
C THR A 143 7.40 24.01 -14.43
N ALA A 144 8.60 24.56 -14.66
CA ALA A 144 9.02 25.79 -14.03
C ALA A 144 8.43 27.00 -14.78
N PRO A 145 7.91 28.04 -14.12
CA PRO A 145 7.59 29.29 -14.77
C PRO A 145 8.80 29.89 -15.42
N VAL A 146 8.59 30.47 -16.57
CA VAL A 146 9.61 31.20 -17.37
C VAL A 146 9.24 32.67 -17.33
N TYR A 147 10.19 33.56 -17.04
CA TYR A 147 9.99 34.97 -16.91
C TYR A 147 10.75 35.72 -18.04
N ASP A 148 10.40 35.41 -19.28
CA ASP A 148 11.09 35.94 -20.47
C ASP A 148 10.48 37.24 -21.03
N SER A 149 9.26 37.61 -20.56
CA SER A 149 8.59 38.82 -21.01
C SER A 149 8.47 39.85 -19.90
N GLU A 150 8.42 41.13 -20.29
CA GLU A 150 8.19 42.27 -19.37
C GLU A 150 6.89 42.11 -18.57
N GLU A 151 5.86 41.53 -19.18
CA GLU A 151 4.56 41.26 -18.54
C GLU A 151 4.66 40.20 -17.43
N GLN A 152 5.46 39.16 -17.66
CA GLN A 152 5.72 38.13 -16.68
C GLN A 152 6.60 38.63 -15.53
N LEU A 153 7.62 39.41 -15.82
CA LEU A 153 8.53 40.02 -14.83
C LEU A 153 7.80 41.01 -13.91
N HIS A 154 6.75 41.68 -14.40
CA HIS A 154 5.97 42.65 -13.64
C HIS A 154 4.61 42.09 -13.17
N SER A 155 4.45 40.79 -13.23
CA SER A 155 3.24 40.12 -12.71
C SER A 155 3.02 40.44 -11.22
N ARG A 156 1.78 40.77 -10.86
CA ARG A 156 1.40 40.99 -9.46
C ARG A 156 1.08 39.70 -8.72
N ILE A 157 1.15 38.56 -9.40
CA ILE A 157 0.91 37.23 -8.79
C ILE A 157 2.24 36.75 -8.25
N PRO A 158 2.38 36.61 -6.91
CA PRO A 158 3.62 36.17 -6.31
C PRO A 158 3.86 34.69 -6.57
N ASP A 159 5.13 34.34 -6.81
CA ASP A 159 5.59 32.96 -6.99
C ASP A 159 6.14 32.42 -5.67
N PHE A 160 5.40 31.54 -5.00
CA PHE A 160 5.77 30.94 -3.72
C PHE A 160 6.32 29.51 -3.85
N ARG A 161 6.94 29.16 -4.95
CA ARG A 161 7.54 27.83 -5.14
C ARG A 161 8.72 27.62 -4.20
N HIS A 162 8.74 26.46 -3.55
CA HIS A 162 9.89 25.97 -2.79
C HIS A 162 10.85 25.15 -3.65
N THR A 163 10.34 24.45 -4.67
CA THR A 163 11.16 23.72 -5.65
C THR A 163 11.34 24.58 -6.89
N LEU A 164 12.55 25.05 -7.10
CA LEU A 164 12.85 25.96 -8.21
C LEU A 164 13.14 25.22 -9.51
N TYR A 165 13.74 24.03 -9.41
CA TYR A 165 14.12 23.19 -10.54
C TYR A 165 14.10 21.71 -10.14
N TRP A 166 13.63 20.88 -11.04
CA TRP A 166 13.75 19.44 -10.93
C TRP A 166 13.83 18.80 -12.30
N ASN A 167 14.81 17.94 -12.53
CA ASN A 167 14.98 17.20 -13.77
C ASN A 167 15.54 15.81 -13.45
N PRO A 168 14.81 14.72 -13.75
CA PRO A 168 15.28 13.36 -13.51
C PRO A 168 16.25 12.85 -14.57
N ASP A 169 16.32 13.50 -15.73
CA ASP A 169 17.07 13.03 -16.90
C ASP A 169 18.37 13.83 -17.14
N ILE A 170 19.10 14.18 -16.06
CA ILE A 170 20.40 14.84 -16.17
C ILE A 170 21.44 13.80 -16.59
N THR A 171 22.14 14.09 -17.70
CA THR A 171 23.21 13.25 -18.23
C THR A 171 24.57 13.92 -18.08
N ALA A 172 25.66 13.17 -18.26
CA ALA A 172 27.02 13.69 -18.23
C ALA A 172 27.30 14.78 -19.30
N ALA A 173 26.45 14.90 -20.31
CA ALA A 173 26.50 15.96 -21.30
C ALA A 173 25.90 17.30 -20.84
N THR A 174 25.14 17.27 -19.74
CA THR A 174 24.50 18.49 -19.18
C THR A 174 25.51 19.24 -18.32
N ASN A 175 26.15 20.25 -18.89
CA ASN A 175 27.19 21.03 -18.20
C ASN A 175 26.64 22.23 -17.42
N THR A 176 25.44 22.70 -17.74
CA THR A 176 24.85 23.91 -17.14
C THR A 176 23.32 23.72 -17.04
N VAL A 177 22.79 24.14 -15.94
CA VAL A 177 21.35 24.18 -15.67
C VAL A 177 20.99 25.62 -15.36
N SER A 178 19.93 26.14 -16.00
CA SER A 178 19.41 27.49 -15.77
C SER A 178 17.96 27.41 -15.36
N PHE A 179 17.58 28.17 -14.36
CA PHE A 179 16.21 28.27 -13.88
C PHE A 179 15.94 29.62 -13.22
N TYR A 180 14.67 29.99 -13.10
CA TYR A 180 14.27 31.22 -12.43
C TYR A 180 14.00 30.94 -10.94
N THR A 181 14.38 31.90 -10.10
CA THR A 181 14.05 31.87 -8.67
C THR A 181 12.59 32.25 -8.45
N SER A 182 12.05 31.92 -7.29
CA SER A 182 10.75 32.39 -6.83
C SER A 182 10.89 33.69 -6.01
N ASP A 183 9.76 34.28 -5.61
CA ASP A 183 9.72 35.43 -4.68
C ASP A 183 10.03 35.04 -3.22
N MET A 184 10.19 33.75 -2.96
CA MET A 184 10.56 33.26 -1.64
C MET A 184 12.04 33.48 -1.36
N LYS A 185 12.33 34.38 -0.44
CA LYS A 185 13.70 34.64 0.03
C LYS A 185 14.16 33.53 0.97
N GLY A 186 15.41 33.11 0.83
CA GLY A 186 15.93 32.06 1.70
C GLY A 186 17.16 31.37 1.12
N THR A 187 17.67 30.41 1.87
CA THR A 187 18.76 29.53 1.43
C THR A 187 18.16 28.31 0.75
N TYR A 188 18.58 28.02 -0.45
CA TYR A 188 18.18 26.88 -1.24
C TYR A 188 19.33 25.90 -1.35
N VAL A 189 18.99 24.61 -1.39
CA VAL A 189 19.95 23.53 -1.59
C VAL A 189 19.73 22.91 -2.96
N ALA A 190 20.76 22.91 -3.77
CA ALA A 190 20.80 22.17 -5.02
C ALA A 190 21.39 20.78 -4.75
N THR A 191 20.65 19.73 -5.07
CA THR A 191 21.11 18.36 -4.90
C THR A 191 21.14 17.65 -6.25
N LEU A 192 22.27 17.10 -6.63
CA LEU A 192 22.43 16.20 -7.76
C LEU A 192 22.62 14.78 -7.22
N GLN A 193 21.76 13.86 -7.64
CA GLN A 193 21.85 12.44 -7.28
C GLN A 193 21.76 11.59 -8.53
N GLY A 194 22.55 10.51 -8.60
CA GLY A 194 22.51 9.63 -9.75
C GLY A 194 23.37 8.39 -9.56
N ILE A 195 23.43 7.59 -10.61
CA ILE A 195 24.28 6.42 -10.70
C ILE A 195 25.27 6.66 -11.84
N ASN A 196 26.55 6.50 -11.54
CA ASN A 196 27.59 6.63 -12.58
C ASN A 196 27.66 5.37 -13.46
N SER A 197 28.49 5.42 -14.50
CA SER A 197 28.67 4.32 -15.45
C SER A 197 29.24 3.03 -14.82
N LYS A 198 29.74 3.11 -13.58
CA LYS A 198 30.26 1.96 -12.81
C LYS A 198 29.20 1.38 -11.87
N GLY A 199 27.99 1.94 -11.82
CA GLY A 199 26.93 1.52 -10.91
C GLY A 199 27.05 2.10 -9.49
N GLU A 200 27.94 3.06 -9.25
CA GLU A 200 28.12 3.70 -7.95
C GLU A 200 27.15 4.87 -7.78
N CYS A 201 26.54 5.01 -6.60
CA CYS A 201 25.71 6.17 -6.29
C CYS A 201 26.57 7.41 -6.11
N VAL A 202 26.20 8.49 -6.79
CA VAL A 202 26.83 9.80 -6.67
C VAL A 202 25.81 10.78 -6.13
N GLN A 203 26.22 11.57 -5.12
CA GLN A 203 25.43 12.68 -4.59
C GLN A 203 26.36 13.90 -4.42
N VAL A 204 25.91 15.03 -4.95
CA VAL A 204 26.58 16.34 -4.79
C VAL A 204 25.55 17.34 -4.33
N GLN A 205 25.93 18.20 -3.38
CA GLN A 205 25.07 19.29 -2.87
C GLN A 205 25.79 20.61 -2.93
N GLY A 206 25.05 21.67 -3.22
CA GLY A 206 25.48 23.04 -3.18
C GLY A 206 24.37 23.94 -2.63
N GLU A 207 24.75 25.06 -2.04
CA GLU A 207 23.78 26.03 -1.48
C GLU A 207 23.90 27.37 -2.20
N PHE A 208 22.76 28.06 -2.33
CA PHE A 208 22.69 29.42 -2.83
C PHE A 208 21.59 30.21 -2.10
N VAL A 209 21.69 31.53 -2.11
CA VAL A 209 20.77 32.42 -1.38
C VAL A 209 19.99 33.27 -2.36
N VAL A 210 18.66 33.24 -2.23
CA VAL A 210 17.73 34.16 -2.90
C VAL A 210 17.42 35.32 -1.96
N ARG A 211 17.64 36.56 -2.43
CA ARG A 211 17.53 37.79 -1.62
C ARG A 211 16.34 38.65 -2.02
#